data_e35b4cbc634d97281b7ed41d9db6ecb7
#
_entry.id   e35b4cbc634d97281b7ed41d9db6ecb7
#
_cell.length_a   1.000
_cell.length_b   1.000
_cell.length_c   1.000
_cell.angle_alpha   90.00
_cell.angle_beta   90.00
_cell.angle_gamma   90.00
#
_symmetry.space_group_name_H-M   'P 1'
#
loop_
_entity.id
_entity.type
_entity.pdbx_description
1 polymer ?
#
loop_
_entity_poly.entity_id
_entity_poly.type
_entity_poly.pdbx_seq_one_letter_code
_entity_poly.pdbx_strand_id
1 'polypeptide(L)'
;ELRKNDNPIIAQLGEDKLCASFIADGYHLSPEVLKVYLRAKCSERVILITDATAGAAATPGRYRLGELELILGSDPVIYDPKTSRPVGSAVTLEQCVRNVMQWYDISLDEAVSWASENPLKLLSATKANSLITEGERTVWWKEEKDGWKVKAAQSGKFLYSA
;
A
#
# COMPACT_ATOMS: atom_id res chain seq x y z
N GLU A 1 5.35 -6.24 24.50
CA GLU A 1 4.59 -7.44 24.10
C GLU A 1 3.10 -7.17 24.29
N LEU A 2 2.28 -7.32 23.23
CA LEU A 2 0.84 -7.11 23.29
C LEU A 2 0.16 -8.32 23.95
N ARG A 3 -0.69 -8.07 24.94
CA ARG A 3 -1.45 -9.15 25.61
C ARG A 3 -2.56 -9.67 24.68
N LYS A 4 -2.82 -10.97 24.70
CA LYS A 4 -3.86 -11.59 23.87
C LYS A 4 -5.26 -10.97 24.09
N ASN A 5 -5.57 -10.64 25.35
CA ASN A 5 -6.90 -10.16 25.76
C ASN A 5 -7.02 -8.62 25.77
N ASP A 6 -5.94 -7.89 25.48
CA ASP A 6 -5.90 -6.43 25.47
C ASP A 6 -4.99 -6.00 24.33
N ASN A 7 -5.42 -6.32 23.10
CA ASN A 7 -4.68 -6.05 21.89
C ASN A 7 -5.44 -5.03 21.04
N PRO A 8 -4.99 -3.77 21.00
CA PRO A 8 -5.67 -2.72 20.25
C PRO A 8 -5.75 -3.01 18.75
N ILE A 9 -4.79 -3.73 18.18
CA ILE A 9 -4.83 -4.11 16.76
C ILE A 9 -6.02 -5.04 16.51
N ILE A 10 -6.21 -6.06 17.33
CA ILE A 10 -7.34 -6.99 17.21
C ILE A 10 -8.67 -6.29 17.44
N ALA A 11 -8.75 -5.38 18.43
CA ALA A 11 -9.94 -4.59 18.67
C ALA A 11 -10.32 -3.70 17.48
N GLN A 12 -9.32 -3.03 16.86
CA GLN A 12 -9.53 -2.21 15.66
C GLN A 12 -9.90 -3.05 14.43
N LEU A 13 -9.30 -4.22 14.27
CA LEU A 13 -9.65 -5.15 13.20
C LEU A 13 -11.08 -5.69 13.35
N GLY A 14 -11.52 -5.93 14.58
CA GLY A 14 -12.88 -6.38 14.89
C GLY A 14 -13.95 -5.28 14.83
N GLU A 15 -13.58 -4.00 14.70
CA GLU A 15 -14.55 -2.90 14.60
C GLU A 15 -14.94 -2.66 13.14
N ASP A 16 -16.15 -3.05 12.75
CA ASP A 16 -16.63 -3.02 11.35
C ASP A 16 -16.69 -1.62 10.75
N LYS A 17 -16.81 -0.58 11.58
CA LYS A 17 -16.87 0.82 11.10
C LYS A 17 -15.53 1.41 10.72
N LEU A 18 -14.43 0.84 11.19
CA LEU A 18 -13.10 1.32 10.90
C LEU A 18 -12.57 0.75 9.58
N CYS A 19 -11.97 1.60 8.76
CA CYS A 19 -11.11 1.15 7.69
C CYS A 19 -9.74 0.74 8.26
N ALA A 20 -9.08 -0.20 7.61
CA ALA A 20 -7.75 -0.64 7.96
C ALA A 20 -6.79 -0.46 6.78
N SER A 21 -5.66 0.20 7.02
CA SER A 21 -4.61 0.40 6.04
C SER A 21 -3.52 -0.66 6.20
N PHE A 22 -3.08 -1.25 5.09
CA PHE A 22 -2.10 -2.32 5.07
C PHE A 22 -0.98 -2.05 4.07
N ILE A 23 0.25 -2.37 4.47
CA ILE A 23 1.42 -2.42 3.60
C ILE A 23 1.58 -3.85 3.13
N ALA A 24 1.38 -4.10 1.84
CA ALA A 24 1.47 -5.43 1.26
C ALA A 24 2.85 -5.66 0.61
N ASP A 25 3.91 -5.50 1.40
CA ASP A 25 5.30 -5.71 0.96
C ASP A 25 5.87 -7.09 1.32
N GLY A 26 5.17 -7.84 2.19
CA GLY A 26 5.61 -9.15 2.70
C GLY A 26 6.66 -9.08 3.82
N TYR A 27 7.04 -7.90 4.27
CA TYR A 27 8.04 -7.67 5.33
C TYR A 27 7.43 -7.07 6.59
N HIS A 28 6.65 -5.99 6.48
CA HIS A 28 5.93 -5.41 7.63
C HIS A 28 4.88 -6.36 8.18
N LEU A 29 4.19 -7.06 7.28
CA LEU A 29 3.28 -8.16 7.59
C LEU A 29 3.61 -9.33 6.67
N SER A 30 3.82 -10.53 7.22
CA SER A 30 3.93 -11.70 6.35
C SER A 30 2.62 -11.93 5.60
N PRO A 31 2.66 -12.58 4.41
CA PRO A 31 1.43 -12.88 3.67
C PRO A 31 0.37 -13.61 4.50
N GLU A 32 0.79 -14.51 5.40
CA GLU A 32 -0.13 -15.27 6.25
C GLU A 32 -0.85 -14.36 7.27
N VAL A 33 -0.12 -13.45 7.91
CA VAL A 33 -0.69 -12.48 8.86
C VAL A 33 -1.61 -11.51 8.15
N LEU A 34 -1.18 -10.97 7.03
CA LEU A 34 -2.00 -10.06 6.22
C LEU A 34 -3.29 -10.76 5.75
N LYS A 35 -3.23 -12.03 5.36
CA LYS A 35 -4.41 -12.82 4.98
C LYS A 35 -5.47 -12.88 6.09
N VAL A 36 -5.02 -13.06 7.33
CA VAL A 36 -5.93 -13.07 8.50
C VAL A 36 -6.56 -11.70 8.71
N TYR A 37 -5.76 -10.63 8.59
CA TYR A 37 -6.24 -9.26 8.77
C TYR A 37 -7.24 -8.84 7.67
N LEU A 38 -6.96 -9.19 6.43
CA LEU A 38 -7.89 -8.96 5.31
C LEU A 38 -9.23 -9.68 5.52
N ARG A 39 -9.20 -10.92 6.04
CA ARG A 39 -10.43 -11.67 6.37
C ARG A 39 -11.21 -11.09 7.55
N ALA A 40 -10.57 -10.35 8.43
CA ALA A 40 -11.22 -9.67 9.54
C ALA A 40 -11.95 -8.39 9.10
N LYS A 41 -11.71 -7.91 7.88
CA LYS A 41 -12.34 -6.71 7.31
C LYS A 41 -13.16 -7.05 6.07
N CYS A 42 -14.30 -6.38 5.89
CA CYS A 42 -14.98 -6.41 4.59
C CYS A 42 -14.14 -5.64 3.55
N SER A 43 -14.25 -6.06 2.29
CA SER A 43 -13.42 -5.53 1.20
C SER A 43 -13.48 -4.00 1.09
N GLU A 44 -14.63 -3.38 1.35
CA GLU A 44 -14.83 -1.94 1.29
C GLU A 44 -14.12 -1.14 2.39
N ARG A 45 -13.58 -1.83 3.40
CA ARG A 45 -12.85 -1.25 4.54
C ARG A 45 -11.35 -1.50 4.48
N VAL A 46 -10.90 -2.24 3.47
CA VAL A 46 -9.47 -2.48 3.21
C VAL A 46 -8.89 -1.30 2.41
N ILE A 47 -7.73 -0.81 2.82
CA ILE A 47 -6.96 0.21 2.10
C ILE A 47 -5.53 -0.29 1.95
N LEU A 48 -5.02 -0.34 0.72
CA LEU A 48 -3.60 -0.57 0.46
C LEU A 48 -2.85 0.75 0.49
N ILE A 49 -1.76 0.76 1.24
CA ILE A 49 -0.80 1.87 1.32
C ILE A 49 0.61 1.34 1.13
N THR A 50 1.54 2.23 0.87
CA THR A 50 2.96 1.89 0.77
C THR A 50 3.74 2.22 2.03
N ASP A 51 3.38 3.26 2.76
CA ASP A 51 4.24 3.89 3.77
C ASP A 51 5.65 4.18 3.22
N ALA A 52 5.70 4.56 1.94
CA ALA A 52 6.94 4.73 1.21
C ALA A 52 7.67 6.01 1.63
N THR A 53 8.99 5.91 1.77
CA THR A 53 9.86 7.03 2.12
C THR A 53 10.85 7.37 1.00
N ALA A 54 11.89 8.17 1.27
CA ALA A 54 12.79 8.71 0.26
C ALA A 54 13.53 7.67 -0.62
N GLY A 55 13.60 6.41 -0.18
CA GLY A 55 14.20 5.31 -0.97
C GLY A 55 13.21 4.53 -1.82
N ALA A 56 11.94 4.92 -1.88
CA ALA A 56 10.91 4.18 -2.62
C ALA A 56 11.20 4.16 -4.13
N ALA A 57 11.05 2.97 -4.73
CA ALA A 57 11.32 2.72 -6.15
C ALA A 57 12.77 3.08 -6.59
N ALA A 58 13.70 3.24 -5.66
CA ALA A 58 15.08 3.57 -5.93
C ALA A 58 16.00 2.34 -5.83
N THR A 59 17.25 2.47 -6.26
CA THR A 59 18.27 1.43 -6.11
C THR A 59 18.74 1.33 -4.66
N PRO A 60 19.20 0.14 -4.19
CA PRO A 60 19.81 0.03 -2.87
C PRO A 60 20.88 1.09 -2.62
N GLY A 61 20.85 1.71 -1.44
CA GLY A 61 21.74 2.82 -1.13
C GLY A 61 21.35 3.61 0.12
N ARG A 62 22.00 4.76 0.29
CA ARG A 62 21.73 5.71 1.37
C ARG A 62 20.85 6.85 0.85
N TYR A 63 19.84 7.20 1.61
CA TYR A 63 18.88 8.26 1.28
C TYR A 63 18.71 9.19 2.48
N ARG A 64 18.02 10.30 2.29
CA ARG A 64 17.68 11.25 3.37
C ARG A 64 16.23 11.66 3.30
N LEU A 65 15.61 11.74 4.48
CA LEU A 65 14.31 12.32 4.69
C LEU A 65 14.44 13.43 5.74
N GLY A 66 14.54 14.67 5.29
CA GLY A 66 14.94 15.78 6.15
C GLY A 66 16.33 15.53 6.74
N GLU A 67 16.44 15.45 8.06
CA GLU A 67 17.69 15.17 8.76
C GLU A 67 17.94 13.69 9.04
N LEU A 68 16.97 12.83 8.74
CA LEU A 68 17.10 11.39 8.93
C LEU A 68 17.89 10.77 7.79
N GLU A 69 18.93 10.03 8.12
CA GLU A 69 19.59 9.13 7.20
C GLU A 69 18.81 7.83 7.12
N LEU A 70 18.69 7.29 5.91
CA LEU A 70 17.94 6.10 5.60
C LEU A 70 18.79 5.14 4.77
N ILE A 71 18.61 3.85 4.98
CA ILE A 71 19.25 2.80 4.18
C ILE A 71 18.18 1.94 3.55
N LEU A 72 18.25 1.78 2.22
CA LEU A 72 17.56 0.75 1.46
C LEU A 72 18.57 -0.36 1.13
N GLY A 73 18.27 -1.56 1.57
CA GLY A 73 18.99 -2.79 1.24
C GLY A 73 18.46 -3.45 -0.03
N SER A 74 18.51 -4.77 -0.05
CA SER A 74 17.97 -5.61 -1.13
C SER A 74 16.48 -5.90 -0.97
N ASP A 75 15.95 -5.72 0.23
CA ASP A 75 14.52 -5.84 0.57
C ASP A 75 13.82 -4.48 0.43
N PRO A 76 12.50 -4.45 0.25
CA PRO A 76 11.74 -3.21 0.09
C PRO A 76 11.44 -2.51 1.42
N VAL A 77 12.32 -2.64 2.42
CA VAL A 77 12.21 -1.98 3.72
C VAL A 77 13.29 -0.91 3.86
N ILE A 78 12.89 0.23 4.38
CA ILE A 78 13.81 1.33 4.69
C ILE A 78 14.17 1.25 6.17
N TYR A 79 15.46 1.32 6.47
CA TYR A 79 15.98 1.24 7.84
C TYR A 79 16.67 2.53 8.27
N ASP A 80 16.53 2.85 9.55
CA ASP A 80 17.38 3.81 10.23
C ASP A 80 18.74 3.18 10.52
N PRO A 81 19.86 3.70 9.97
CA PRO A 81 21.18 3.12 10.17
C PRO A 81 21.67 3.14 11.63
N LYS A 82 21.11 4.01 12.47
CA LYS A 82 21.50 4.13 13.89
C LYS A 82 20.84 3.09 14.77
N THR A 83 19.58 2.77 14.48
CA THR A 83 18.77 1.87 15.33
C THR A 83 18.50 0.52 14.67
N SER A 84 18.77 0.38 13.38
CA SER A 84 18.42 -0.78 12.55
C SER A 84 16.92 -1.10 12.57
N ARG A 85 16.08 -0.11 12.89
CA ARG A 85 14.62 -0.27 12.90
C ARG A 85 14.05 0.11 11.54
N PRO A 86 12.99 -0.58 11.08
CA PRO A 86 12.21 -0.15 9.93
C PRO A 86 11.63 1.26 10.18
N VAL A 87 11.73 2.11 9.17
CA VAL A 87 11.20 3.50 9.19
C VAL A 87 10.43 3.82 7.92
N GLY A 88 9.80 2.81 7.36
CA GLY A 88 8.96 2.88 6.18
C GLY A 88 9.33 1.84 5.13
N SER A 89 8.64 1.88 4.01
CA SER A 89 8.85 0.94 2.92
C SER A 89 9.44 1.59 1.67
N ALA A 90 9.96 0.76 0.79
CA ALA A 90 10.35 1.13 -0.57
C ALA A 90 9.44 0.51 -1.63
N VAL A 91 8.38 -0.19 -1.20
CA VAL A 91 7.43 -0.85 -2.11
C VAL A 91 6.61 0.20 -2.87
N THR A 92 6.30 -0.06 -4.13
CA THR A 92 5.36 0.75 -4.90
C THR A 92 3.93 0.27 -4.68
N LEU A 93 2.94 1.16 -4.87
CA LEU A 93 1.54 0.78 -4.74
C LEU A 93 1.13 -0.26 -5.79
N GLU A 94 1.69 -0.19 -7.00
CA GLU A 94 1.56 -1.24 -8.01
C GLU A 94 2.00 -2.60 -7.48
N GLN A 95 3.17 -2.64 -6.83
CA GLN A 95 3.69 -3.89 -6.26
C GLN A 95 2.79 -4.41 -5.13
N CYS A 96 2.23 -3.53 -4.28
CA CYS A 96 1.25 -3.93 -3.26
C CYS A 96 0.01 -4.58 -3.89
N VAL A 97 -0.55 -3.99 -4.97
CA VAL A 97 -1.67 -4.56 -5.72
C VAL A 97 -1.32 -5.94 -6.27
N ARG A 98 -0.17 -6.08 -6.93
CA ARG A 98 0.31 -7.36 -7.48
C ARG A 98 0.52 -8.41 -6.40
N ASN A 99 1.08 -8.04 -5.27
CA ASN A 99 1.35 -8.95 -4.16
C ASN A 99 0.05 -9.54 -3.61
N VAL A 100 -0.98 -8.73 -3.33
CA VAL A 100 -2.24 -9.26 -2.80
C VAL A 100 -2.96 -10.15 -3.82
N MET A 101 -2.90 -9.83 -5.12
CA MET A 101 -3.43 -10.68 -6.17
C MET A 101 -2.72 -12.05 -6.20
N GLN A 102 -1.38 -12.02 -6.17
CA GLN A 102 -0.57 -13.24 -6.22
C GLN A 102 -0.74 -14.11 -4.97
N TRP A 103 -0.84 -13.51 -3.78
CA TRP A 103 -0.89 -14.25 -2.52
C TRP A 103 -2.28 -14.79 -2.18
N TYR A 104 -3.36 -14.16 -2.67
CA TYR A 104 -4.70 -14.43 -2.15
C TYR A 104 -5.76 -14.73 -3.20
N ASP A 105 -5.39 -14.83 -4.46
CA ASP A 105 -6.33 -15.07 -5.59
C ASP A 105 -7.44 -14.00 -5.65
N ILE A 106 -7.03 -12.74 -5.50
CA ILE A 106 -7.90 -11.56 -5.56
C ILE A 106 -7.87 -11.01 -6.99
N SER A 107 -9.03 -10.59 -7.51
CA SER A 107 -9.12 -9.96 -8.82
C SER A 107 -8.39 -8.62 -8.89
N LEU A 108 -7.99 -8.19 -10.10
CA LEU A 108 -7.40 -6.86 -10.30
C LEU A 108 -8.34 -5.76 -9.83
N ASP A 109 -9.63 -5.85 -10.17
CA ASP A 109 -10.62 -4.84 -9.81
C ASP A 109 -10.72 -4.68 -8.29
N GLU A 110 -10.76 -5.77 -7.55
CA GLU A 110 -10.79 -5.73 -6.09
C GLU A 110 -9.49 -5.15 -5.51
N ALA A 111 -8.33 -5.61 -5.94
CA ALA A 111 -7.04 -5.12 -5.46
C ALA A 111 -6.82 -3.63 -5.79
N VAL A 112 -7.24 -3.17 -6.97
CA VAL A 112 -7.20 -1.75 -7.36
C VAL A 112 -8.20 -0.93 -6.56
N SER A 113 -9.38 -1.47 -6.23
CA SER A 113 -10.36 -0.76 -5.40
C SER A 113 -9.78 -0.47 -4.00
N TRP A 114 -9.01 -1.38 -3.43
CA TRP A 114 -8.32 -1.16 -2.14
C TRP A 114 -7.25 -0.08 -2.21
N ALA A 115 -6.64 0.13 -3.37
CA ALA A 115 -5.59 1.13 -3.57
C ALA A 115 -6.11 2.51 -4.02
N SER A 116 -7.35 2.60 -4.49
CA SER A 116 -7.91 3.82 -5.11
C SER A 116 -9.30 4.19 -4.60
N GLU A 117 -10.32 3.36 -4.86
CA GLU A 117 -11.71 3.71 -4.54
C GLU A 117 -11.98 3.77 -3.03
N ASN A 118 -11.46 2.82 -2.27
CA ASN A 118 -11.69 2.77 -0.82
C ASN A 118 -11.06 3.96 -0.09
N PRO A 119 -9.78 4.34 -0.34
CA PRO A 119 -9.23 5.58 0.21
C PRO A 119 -10.01 6.81 -0.26
N LEU A 120 -10.47 6.84 -1.52
CA LEU A 120 -11.27 7.95 -2.03
C LEU A 120 -12.62 8.06 -1.29
N LYS A 121 -13.34 6.95 -1.10
CA LYS A 121 -14.58 6.91 -0.31
C LYS A 121 -14.37 7.42 1.13
N LEU A 122 -13.26 7.01 1.76
CA LEU A 122 -12.91 7.48 3.11
C LEU A 122 -12.66 8.99 3.15
N LEU A 123 -11.91 9.52 2.19
CA LEU A 123 -11.62 10.95 2.09
C LEU A 123 -12.86 11.77 1.69
N SER A 124 -13.72 11.23 0.83
CA SER A 124 -14.96 11.87 0.39
C SER A 124 -15.94 12.10 1.54
N ALA A 125 -15.97 11.20 2.52
CA ALA A 125 -16.76 11.37 3.73
C ALA A 125 -16.34 12.61 4.55
N THR A 126 -15.13 13.14 4.31
CA THR A 126 -14.56 14.32 5.00
C THR A 126 -14.62 15.63 4.20
N LYS A 127 -15.43 15.73 3.13
CA LYS A 127 -15.53 16.88 2.21
C LYS A 127 -14.27 17.15 1.35
N ALA A 128 -13.36 16.21 1.22
CA ALA A 128 -12.21 16.31 0.31
C ALA A 128 -12.56 16.12 -1.17
N ASN A 129 -13.84 16.07 -1.51
CA ASN A 129 -14.39 15.81 -2.86
C ASN A 129 -13.99 16.81 -3.95
N SER A 130 -13.45 17.98 -3.60
CA SER A 130 -13.07 18.99 -4.60
C SER A 130 -11.72 18.74 -5.27
N LEU A 131 -10.98 17.70 -4.85
CA LEU A 131 -9.62 17.45 -5.31
C LEU A 131 -9.52 16.39 -6.43
N ILE A 132 -10.61 15.70 -6.77
CA ILE A 132 -10.58 14.60 -7.74
C ILE A 132 -11.71 14.79 -8.73
N THR A 133 -11.36 15.27 -9.92
CA THR A 133 -12.23 15.27 -11.09
C THR A 133 -12.15 13.91 -11.77
N GLU A 134 -13.29 13.31 -12.03
CA GLU A 134 -13.42 12.03 -12.73
C GLU A 134 -12.73 12.13 -14.12
N GLY A 135 -11.92 11.14 -14.46
CA GLY A 135 -11.24 11.06 -15.76
C GLY A 135 -9.90 11.83 -15.87
N GLU A 136 -9.53 12.67 -14.90
CA GLU A 136 -8.23 13.37 -14.94
C GLU A 136 -7.06 12.54 -14.43
N ARG A 137 -7.34 11.40 -13.81
CA ARG A 137 -6.30 10.50 -13.24
C ARG A 137 -6.65 9.06 -13.55
N THR A 138 -5.88 8.44 -14.42
CA THR A 138 -6.13 7.08 -14.91
C THR A 138 -4.84 6.29 -14.91
N VAL A 139 -4.94 5.03 -14.56
CA VAL A 139 -3.83 4.07 -14.62
C VAL A 139 -4.26 2.91 -15.52
N TRP A 140 -3.44 2.59 -16.52
CA TRP A 140 -3.67 1.47 -17.43
C TRP A 140 -2.84 0.27 -17.02
N TRP A 141 -3.53 -0.83 -16.74
CA TRP A 141 -2.94 -2.12 -16.46
C TRP A 141 -2.96 -3.01 -17.69
N LYS A 142 -1.95 -3.83 -17.84
CA LYS A 142 -1.85 -4.86 -18.88
C LYS A 142 -1.47 -6.17 -18.28
N GLU A 143 -2.18 -7.24 -18.66
CA GLU A 143 -1.81 -8.59 -18.33
C GLU A 143 -0.62 -9.05 -19.18
N GLU A 144 0.41 -9.55 -18.54
CA GLU A 144 1.61 -10.11 -19.14
C GLU A 144 1.83 -11.55 -18.62
N LYS A 145 2.83 -12.26 -19.15
CA LYS A 145 3.12 -13.64 -18.76
C LYS A 145 3.41 -13.83 -17.26
N ASP A 146 3.96 -12.81 -16.63
CA ASP A 146 4.36 -12.74 -15.21
C ASP A 146 3.36 -11.96 -14.35
N GLY A 147 2.15 -11.71 -14.85
CA GLY A 147 1.05 -11.05 -14.17
C GLY A 147 0.77 -9.64 -14.67
N TRP A 148 -0.09 -8.94 -13.94
CA TRP A 148 -0.51 -7.58 -14.27
C TRP A 148 0.57 -6.53 -13.98
N LYS A 149 0.74 -5.57 -14.90
CA LYS A 149 1.67 -4.44 -14.77
C LYS A 149 1.02 -3.14 -15.20
N VAL A 150 1.39 -2.04 -14.55
CA VAL A 150 1.06 -0.69 -15.01
C VAL A 150 1.83 -0.41 -16.31
N LYS A 151 1.14 0.04 -17.32
CA LYS A 151 1.74 0.42 -18.62
C LYS A 151 1.73 1.91 -18.86
N ALA A 152 0.76 2.61 -18.31
CA ALA A 152 0.71 4.05 -18.39
C ALA A 152 -0.08 4.62 -17.21
N ALA A 153 0.17 5.86 -16.89
CA ALA A 153 -0.61 6.64 -15.96
C ALA A 153 -0.82 8.05 -16.50
N GLN A 154 -2.01 8.59 -16.31
CA GLN A 154 -2.33 9.97 -16.70
C GLN A 154 -2.72 10.77 -15.45
N SER A 155 -2.25 12.00 -15.38
CA SER A 155 -2.69 12.99 -14.39
C SER A 155 -2.87 14.33 -15.10
N GLY A 156 -4.12 14.73 -15.31
CA GLY A 156 -4.47 15.87 -16.14
C GLY A 156 -3.89 15.72 -17.56
N LYS A 157 -3.06 16.68 -17.98
CA LYS A 157 -2.40 16.66 -19.31
C LYS A 157 -1.11 15.81 -19.36
N PHE A 158 -0.63 15.33 -18.25
CA PHE A 158 0.61 14.56 -18.18
C PHE A 158 0.31 13.07 -18.37
N LEU A 159 0.96 12.45 -19.34
CA LEU A 159 0.92 11.01 -19.60
C LEU A 159 2.30 10.43 -19.34
N TYR A 160 2.35 9.38 -18.55
CA TYR A 160 3.53 8.61 -18.23
C TYR A 160 3.39 7.22 -18.84
N SER A 161 4.41 6.72 -19.51
CA SER A 161 4.49 5.33 -19.99
C SER A 161 5.60 4.59 -19.24
N ALA A 162 5.33 3.35 -18.83
CA ALA A 162 6.30 2.46 -18.19
C ALA A 162 7.00 1.58 -19.22
#